data_ab3c344c6aec465002cf4e1e7f2d287f
#
_entry.id   ab3c344c6aec465002cf4e1e7f2d287f
#
_cell.length_a   1.000
_cell.length_b   1.000
_cell.length_c   1.000
_cell.angle_alpha   90.00
_cell.angle_beta   90.00
_cell.angle_gamma   90.00
#
_symmetry.space_group_name_H-M   'P 1'
#
loop_
_entity.id
_entity.type
_entity.pdbx_description
1 polymer ?
#
loop_
_entity_poly.entity_id
_entity_poly.type
_entity_poly.pdbx_seq_one_letter_code
_entity_poly.pdbx_strand_id
1 'polypeptide(L)'
;AAVLPPYRRLVLDEAHHVEDTAAAHLGRQVTSRGVERLLARLERQNRGVLPALRAALVAEADETLREAALELLHARVEPALADARRSAELLFRYLDAFLAGKADNVVRLGDGFAEDPIWAGGLGDALDGLGYGLSTLREALITLAERITGEWEPGERIESLLGELRGACSRLEAARDAVRTALRPPAGAPPLVRWIERRGAAHVALAAVPLELAPLLKALLFDRVETVTLTSATLATGGTFDFLTSRLGLDLPPPREGVREVLASPFNYHEQCLFALPDDVPEPRDDAEGHGARVAAVAADLARAADGGLFALFTSHRALRQAAAVLKARPDVAGRWPLLVQGDAPRDQLLRRFRDAGSAILLGTDSFWEGVDVPGQALRALLIAKLPFRVPTEPLTAARCEAIEASGGDAFNEYLVPLAGLKLKQGFGRLIRSRTDVGVVVLLDPRVLRKRYGARLLAGLPPARRVVGSWEELRRDIEEFFELHGIGRDE
;
A
#
# COMPACT_ATOMS: atom_id res chain seq x y z
N ALA A 1 -1.18 -21.78 12.65
CA ALA A 1 -1.89 -21.55 13.91
C ALA A 1 -2.70 -20.27 13.77
N ALA A 2 -3.97 -20.30 14.19
CA ALA A 2 -4.80 -19.11 14.20
C ALA A 2 -4.21 -18.13 15.23
N VAL A 3 -3.90 -16.91 14.80
CA VAL A 3 -3.35 -15.86 15.68
C VAL A 3 -4.43 -15.33 16.64
N LEU A 4 -5.69 -15.38 16.19
CA LEU A 4 -6.84 -14.91 16.95
C LEU A 4 -7.63 -16.12 17.49
N PRO A 5 -8.21 -16.02 18.71
CA PRO A 5 -9.13 -17.02 19.21
C PRO A 5 -10.39 -17.07 18.32
N PRO A 6 -11.21 -18.15 18.39
CA PRO A 6 -12.48 -18.20 17.68
C PRO A 6 -13.38 -17.02 18.10
N TYR A 7 -13.94 -16.30 17.13
CA TYR A 7 -14.82 -15.17 17.36
C TYR A 7 -16.09 -15.29 16.52
N ARG A 8 -17.18 -14.72 17.02
CA ARG A 8 -18.51 -14.74 16.37
C ARG A 8 -18.96 -13.32 16.00
N ARG A 9 -18.38 -12.32 16.63
CA ARG A 9 -18.66 -10.90 16.42
C ARG A 9 -17.39 -10.18 16.05
N LEU A 10 -17.46 -9.32 15.04
CA LEU A 10 -16.32 -8.63 14.48
C LEU A 10 -16.59 -7.13 14.36
N VAL A 11 -15.65 -6.32 14.80
CA VAL A 11 -15.65 -4.89 14.55
C VAL A 11 -14.41 -4.57 13.72
N LEU A 12 -14.61 -3.95 12.56
CA LEU A 12 -13.55 -3.49 11.68
C LEU A 12 -13.58 -1.97 11.65
N ASP A 13 -12.60 -1.36 12.26
CA ASP A 13 -12.35 0.07 12.14
C ASP A 13 -11.54 0.37 10.89
N GLU A 14 -11.68 1.59 10.36
CA GLU A 14 -11.13 2.01 9.06
C GLU A 14 -11.51 1.01 7.93
N ALA A 15 -12.77 0.57 7.94
CA ALA A 15 -13.25 -0.52 7.09
C ALA A 15 -13.22 -0.21 5.58
N HIS A 16 -12.95 1.02 5.18
CA HIS A 16 -12.63 1.39 3.79
C HIS A 16 -11.36 0.70 3.27
N HIS A 17 -10.49 0.19 4.15
CA HIS A 17 -9.29 -0.56 3.78
C HIS A 17 -9.53 -2.07 3.59
N VAL A 18 -10.70 -2.59 3.93
CA VAL A 18 -10.96 -4.03 3.89
C VAL A 18 -10.70 -4.62 2.52
N GLU A 19 -11.11 -3.95 1.45
CA GLU A 19 -10.88 -4.42 0.09
C GLU A 19 -9.39 -4.43 -0.29
N ASP A 20 -8.65 -3.36 -0.04
CA ASP A 20 -7.22 -3.28 -0.36
C ASP A 20 -6.41 -4.27 0.51
N THR A 21 -6.77 -4.43 1.77
CA THR A 21 -6.20 -5.44 2.66
C THR A 21 -6.50 -6.86 2.16
N ALA A 22 -7.72 -7.12 1.74
CA ALA A 22 -8.09 -8.40 1.14
C ALA A 22 -7.31 -8.67 -0.16
N ALA A 23 -7.16 -7.66 -1.03
CA ALA A 23 -6.33 -7.79 -2.24
C ALA A 23 -4.89 -8.19 -1.91
N ALA A 24 -4.31 -7.58 -0.87
CA ALA A 24 -2.95 -7.88 -0.43
C ALA A 24 -2.80 -9.29 0.19
N HIS A 25 -3.81 -9.76 0.95
CA HIS A 25 -3.76 -11.04 1.66
C HIS A 25 -4.31 -12.24 0.88
N LEU A 26 -5.34 -12.05 0.07
CA LEU A 26 -5.89 -13.09 -0.82
C LEU A 26 -5.13 -13.18 -2.13
N GLY A 27 -4.47 -12.11 -2.52
CA GLY A 27 -3.49 -12.09 -3.60
C GLY A 27 -2.24 -12.89 -3.24
N ARG A 28 -1.54 -13.34 -4.27
CA ARG A 28 -0.23 -13.97 -4.14
C ARG A 28 0.83 -13.04 -4.70
N GLN A 29 1.85 -12.80 -3.89
CA GLN A 29 2.98 -11.98 -4.32
C GLN A 29 4.29 -12.66 -3.92
N VAL A 30 5.24 -12.65 -4.85
CA VAL A 30 6.59 -13.15 -4.62
C VAL A 30 7.61 -12.22 -5.26
N THR A 31 8.75 -12.05 -4.64
CA THR A 31 9.83 -11.20 -5.15
C THR A 31 11.15 -11.95 -5.19
N SER A 32 12.03 -11.62 -6.13
CA SER A 32 13.38 -12.19 -6.22
C SER A 32 14.11 -12.11 -4.88
N ARG A 33 14.14 -10.91 -4.26
CA ARG A 33 14.74 -10.70 -2.93
C ARG A 33 14.01 -11.43 -1.80
N GLY A 34 12.70 -11.67 -1.94
CA GLY A 34 11.92 -12.43 -0.97
C GLY A 34 12.33 -13.89 -0.93
N VAL A 35 12.47 -14.52 -2.10
CA VAL A 35 12.95 -15.90 -2.24
C VAL A 35 14.41 -15.99 -1.80
N GLU A 36 15.27 -15.08 -2.24
CA GLU A 36 16.67 -15.04 -1.79
C GLU A 36 16.79 -14.97 -0.26
N ARG A 37 16.05 -14.06 0.39
CA ARG A 37 16.05 -13.94 1.86
C ARG A 37 15.51 -15.18 2.56
N LEU A 38 14.49 -15.83 1.99
CA LEU A 38 13.94 -17.08 2.52
C LEU A 38 15.00 -18.19 2.53
N LEU A 39 15.71 -18.37 1.39
CA LEU A 39 16.77 -19.35 1.26
C LEU A 39 18.02 -18.98 2.11
N ALA A 40 18.36 -17.70 2.19
CA ALA A 40 19.46 -17.18 3.00
C ALA A 40 19.20 -17.34 4.52
N ARG A 41 17.94 -17.30 4.97
CA ARG A 41 17.60 -17.58 6.37
C ARG A 41 17.83 -19.03 6.76
N LEU A 42 17.67 -19.96 5.83
CA LEU A 42 18.02 -21.36 6.07
C LEU A 42 19.54 -21.50 6.25
N GLU A 43 20.32 -20.94 5.33
CA GLU A 43 21.78 -20.92 5.42
C GLU A 43 22.34 -19.79 4.53
N ARG A 44 23.29 -19.00 5.05
CA ARG A 44 24.14 -18.08 4.30
C ARG A 44 25.48 -17.90 5.04
N GLN A 45 26.58 -18.24 4.40
CA GLN A 45 27.93 -18.09 4.96
C GLN A 45 28.06 -18.73 6.38
N ASN A 46 27.59 -19.94 6.51
CA ASN A 46 27.57 -20.71 7.77
C ASN A 46 26.74 -20.06 8.90
N ARG A 47 25.76 -19.22 8.55
CA ARG A 47 24.79 -18.63 9.49
C ARG A 47 23.36 -18.98 9.03
N GLY A 48 22.41 -19.06 9.97
CA GLY A 48 21.00 -19.37 9.70
C GLY A 48 20.53 -20.59 10.49
N VAL A 49 19.34 -21.06 10.15
CA VAL A 49 18.66 -22.13 10.89
C VAL A 49 19.40 -23.46 10.79
N LEU A 50 19.89 -23.83 9.60
CA LEU A 50 20.57 -25.13 9.39
C LEU A 50 21.93 -25.23 10.14
N PRO A 51 22.84 -24.24 10.09
CA PRO A 51 24.03 -24.24 10.90
C PRO A 51 23.73 -24.24 12.40
N ALA A 52 22.72 -23.51 12.87
CA ALA A 52 22.31 -23.50 14.27
C ALA A 52 21.76 -24.85 14.72
N LEU A 53 20.96 -25.52 13.88
CA LEU A 53 20.43 -26.84 14.12
C LEU A 53 21.56 -27.89 14.18
N ARG A 54 22.51 -27.83 13.24
CA ARG A 54 23.70 -28.67 13.24
C ARG A 54 24.47 -28.58 14.58
N ALA A 55 24.73 -27.34 15.02
CA ALA A 55 25.44 -27.11 16.29
C ALA A 55 24.67 -27.63 17.51
N ALA A 56 23.32 -27.46 17.51
CA ALA A 56 22.49 -27.97 18.58
C ALA A 56 22.43 -29.51 18.61
N LEU A 57 22.32 -30.17 17.47
CA LEU A 57 22.34 -31.62 17.34
C LEU A 57 23.69 -32.20 17.83
N VAL A 58 24.80 -31.55 17.51
CA VAL A 58 26.14 -32.00 18.02
C VAL A 58 26.23 -31.87 19.52
N ALA A 59 25.59 -30.90 20.13
CA ALA A 59 25.65 -30.65 21.58
C ALA A 59 24.68 -31.50 22.41
N GLU A 60 23.50 -31.82 21.86
CA GLU A 60 22.35 -32.31 22.62
C GLU A 60 21.89 -33.72 22.24
N ALA A 61 22.07 -34.15 20.96
CA ALA A 61 21.59 -35.44 20.46
C ALA A 61 22.54 -36.59 20.78
N ASP A 62 21.96 -37.79 20.94
CA ASP A 62 22.76 -39.03 21.00
C ASP A 62 23.51 -39.27 19.67
N GLU A 63 24.48 -40.22 19.72
CA GLU A 63 25.36 -40.44 18.58
C GLU A 63 24.62 -40.92 17.33
N THR A 64 23.67 -41.84 17.49
CA THR A 64 22.91 -42.43 16.37
C THR A 64 22.03 -41.42 15.66
N LEU A 65 21.28 -40.63 16.43
CA LEU A 65 20.43 -39.60 15.89
C LEU A 65 21.27 -38.49 15.23
N ARG A 66 22.36 -38.07 15.93
CA ARG A 66 23.27 -37.04 15.40
C ARG A 66 23.83 -37.42 14.05
N GLU A 67 24.38 -38.64 13.91
CA GLU A 67 24.94 -39.10 12.64
C GLU A 67 23.88 -39.14 11.53
N ALA A 68 22.71 -39.72 11.79
CA ALA A 68 21.63 -39.83 10.83
C ALA A 68 21.09 -38.42 10.40
N ALA A 69 20.94 -37.48 11.33
CA ALA A 69 20.47 -36.15 11.03
C ALA A 69 21.53 -35.32 10.25
N LEU A 70 22.82 -35.46 10.60
CA LEU A 70 23.93 -34.83 9.89
C LEU A 70 24.10 -35.37 8.47
N GLU A 71 23.92 -36.68 8.29
CA GLU A 71 23.92 -37.31 6.98
C GLU A 71 22.77 -36.75 6.09
N LEU A 72 21.55 -36.69 6.62
CA LEU A 72 20.40 -36.07 5.90
C LEU A 72 20.66 -34.62 5.55
N LEU A 73 21.21 -33.84 6.47
CA LEU A 73 21.60 -32.45 6.21
C LEU A 73 22.55 -32.35 5.02
N HIS A 74 23.63 -33.13 5.04
CA HIS A 74 24.67 -33.06 4.02
C HIS A 74 24.25 -33.69 2.69
N ALA A 75 23.60 -34.88 2.71
CA ALA A 75 23.28 -35.62 1.49
C ALA A 75 22.01 -35.15 0.80
N ARG A 76 21.07 -34.51 1.52
CA ARG A 76 19.78 -34.10 0.94
C ARG A 76 19.50 -32.62 1.04
N VAL A 77 19.62 -32.01 2.25
CA VAL A 77 19.17 -30.64 2.47
C VAL A 77 20.09 -29.62 1.80
N GLU A 78 21.41 -29.76 1.96
CA GLU A 78 22.39 -28.83 1.39
C GLU A 78 22.36 -28.81 -0.15
N PRO A 79 22.33 -29.97 -0.85
CA PRO A 79 22.20 -29.98 -2.31
C PRO A 79 20.87 -29.40 -2.78
N ALA A 80 19.74 -29.74 -2.12
CA ALA A 80 18.43 -29.19 -2.49
C ALA A 80 18.37 -27.67 -2.29
N LEU A 81 19.00 -27.14 -1.26
CA LEU A 81 19.09 -25.69 -1.03
C LEU A 81 19.91 -24.99 -2.13
N ALA A 82 21.02 -25.61 -2.54
CA ALA A 82 21.84 -25.09 -3.64
C ALA A 82 21.09 -25.12 -4.97
N ASP A 83 20.34 -26.18 -5.26
CA ASP A 83 19.50 -26.29 -6.45
C ASP A 83 18.36 -25.27 -6.46
N ALA A 84 17.67 -25.09 -5.35
CA ALA A 84 16.62 -24.09 -5.21
C ALA A 84 17.15 -22.66 -5.44
N ARG A 85 18.37 -22.34 -4.98
CA ARG A 85 19.02 -21.05 -5.25
C ARG A 85 19.30 -20.85 -6.72
N ARG A 86 19.91 -21.84 -7.41
CA ARG A 86 20.23 -21.77 -8.84
C ARG A 86 18.97 -21.61 -9.69
N SER A 87 17.94 -22.38 -9.39
CA SER A 87 16.64 -22.33 -10.10
C SER A 87 15.93 -20.99 -9.89
N ALA A 88 15.97 -20.44 -8.67
CA ALA A 88 15.41 -19.12 -8.38
C ALA A 88 16.16 -18.01 -9.16
N GLU A 89 17.47 -18.02 -9.13
CA GLU A 89 18.30 -17.06 -9.88
C GLU A 89 18.00 -17.14 -11.39
N LEU A 90 17.91 -18.34 -11.94
CA LEU A 90 17.62 -18.55 -13.36
C LEU A 90 16.26 -17.97 -13.73
N LEU A 91 15.19 -18.32 -13.01
CA LEU A 91 13.85 -17.81 -13.30
C LEU A 91 13.79 -16.28 -13.23
N PHE A 92 14.31 -15.68 -12.17
CA PHE A 92 14.25 -14.22 -12.02
C PHE A 92 15.16 -13.48 -13.03
N ARG A 93 16.22 -14.10 -13.55
CA ARG A 93 16.97 -13.55 -14.68
C ARG A 93 16.15 -13.54 -15.97
N TYR A 94 15.40 -14.61 -16.28
CA TYR A 94 14.49 -14.62 -17.43
C TYR A 94 13.45 -13.50 -17.32
N LEU A 95 12.85 -13.32 -16.16
CA LEU A 95 11.83 -12.29 -15.92
C LEU A 95 12.43 -10.88 -16.00
N ASP A 96 13.63 -10.67 -15.50
CA ASP A 96 14.31 -9.38 -15.59
C ASP A 96 14.69 -9.04 -17.04
N ALA A 97 15.18 -10.02 -17.80
CA ALA A 97 15.45 -9.87 -19.23
C ALA A 97 14.17 -9.56 -20.03
N PHE A 98 13.05 -10.22 -19.71
CA PHE A 98 11.75 -9.92 -20.31
C PHE A 98 11.33 -8.47 -20.06
N LEU A 99 11.47 -7.98 -18.83
CA LEU A 99 11.15 -6.59 -18.48
C LEU A 99 12.13 -5.58 -19.12
N ALA A 100 13.37 -5.96 -19.36
CA ALA A 100 14.35 -5.07 -20.01
C ALA A 100 13.96 -4.71 -21.45
N GLY A 101 13.21 -5.58 -22.12
CA GLY A 101 12.66 -5.34 -23.46
C GLY A 101 11.34 -4.55 -23.49
N LYS A 102 10.80 -4.12 -22.35
CA LYS A 102 9.54 -3.40 -22.26
C LYS A 102 9.76 -1.92 -21.90
N ALA A 103 8.85 -1.07 -22.36
CA ALA A 103 8.92 0.37 -22.09
C ALA A 103 8.61 0.69 -20.61
N ASP A 104 7.75 -0.10 -19.99
CA ASP A 104 7.30 0.09 -18.62
C ASP A 104 7.95 -0.91 -17.66
N ASN A 105 8.17 -0.48 -16.42
CA ASN A 105 8.66 -1.35 -15.34
C ASN A 105 7.61 -2.32 -14.81
N VAL A 106 6.35 -2.20 -15.25
CA VAL A 106 5.21 -3.05 -14.86
C VAL A 106 4.56 -3.58 -16.12
N VAL A 107 4.44 -4.90 -16.22
CA VAL A 107 3.82 -5.59 -17.37
C VAL A 107 2.72 -6.50 -16.86
N ARG A 108 1.48 -6.23 -17.27
CA ARG A 108 0.33 -7.07 -16.98
C ARG A 108 0.38 -8.33 -17.86
N LEU A 109 0.13 -9.50 -17.26
CA LEU A 109 0.12 -10.79 -17.93
C LEU A 109 -1.33 -11.13 -18.31
N GLY A 110 -1.72 -10.80 -19.54
CA GLY A 110 -3.02 -11.15 -20.13
C GLY A 110 -3.06 -12.59 -20.66
N ASP A 111 -4.16 -12.92 -21.33
CA ASP A 111 -4.38 -14.26 -21.89
C ASP A 111 -3.33 -14.63 -22.95
N GLY A 112 -2.87 -13.67 -23.76
CA GLY A 112 -1.80 -13.86 -24.75
C GLY A 112 -0.41 -14.12 -24.15
N PHE A 113 -0.20 -13.99 -22.84
CA PHE A 113 1.09 -14.30 -22.24
C PHE A 113 1.45 -15.79 -22.32
N ALA A 114 0.49 -16.68 -22.40
CA ALA A 114 0.73 -18.13 -22.58
C ALA A 114 1.43 -18.44 -23.93
N GLU A 115 1.26 -17.57 -24.91
CA GLU A 115 1.79 -17.69 -26.27
C GLU A 115 3.04 -16.81 -26.50
N ASP A 116 3.49 -16.06 -25.44
CA ASP A 116 4.67 -15.19 -25.57
C ASP A 116 5.93 -16.03 -25.88
N PRO A 117 6.78 -15.58 -26.81
CA PRO A 117 8.02 -16.28 -27.19
C PRO A 117 8.97 -16.59 -26.03
N ILE A 118 8.85 -15.91 -24.90
CA ILE A 118 9.65 -16.16 -23.69
C ILE A 118 9.49 -17.61 -23.19
N TRP A 119 8.31 -18.23 -23.42
CA TRP A 119 8.06 -19.61 -23.01
C TRP A 119 8.92 -20.60 -23.81
N ALA A 120 9.01 -20.41 -25.12
CA ALA A 120 9.90 -21.19 -25.98
C ALA A 120 11.39 -20.89 -25.71
N GLY A 121 11.69 -19.69 -25.17
CA GLY A 121 13.03 -19.27 -24.78
C GLY A 121 13.53 -19.85 -23.45
N GLY A 122 12.75 -20.73 -22.77
CA GLY A 122 13.17 -21.43 -21.56
C GLY A 122 12.51 -20.98 -20.27
N LEU A 123 11.54 -20.05 -20.29
CA LEU A 123 10.80 -19.65 -19.11
C LEU A 123 10.05 -20.83 -18.48
N GLY A 124 9.50 -21.73 -19.32
CA GLY A 124 8.79 -22.94 -18.86
C GLY A 124 9.67 -23.83 -18.02
N ASP A 125 10.85 -24.17 -18.54
CA ASP A 125 11.83 -25.01 -17.86
C ASP A 125 12.34 -24.35 -16.56
N ALA A 126 12.56 -23.04 -16.59
CA ALA A 126 12.98 -22.29 -15.41
C ALA A 126 11.89 -22.26 -14.33
N LEU A 127 10.61 -22.13 -14.71
CA LEU A 127 9.47 -22.20 -13.80
C LEU A 127 9.35 -23.59 -13.16
N ASP A 128 9.38 -24.63 -13.98
CA ASP A 128 9.26 -26.01 -13.51
C ASP A 128 10.47 -26.41 -12.67
N GLY A 129 11.68 -25.96 -13.04
CA GLY A 129 12.91 -26.14 -12.27
C GLY A 129 12.87 -25.47 -10.90
N LEU A 130 12.35 -24.24 -10.78
CA LEU A 130 12.15 -23.60 -9.48
C LEU A 130 11.10 -24.35 -8.66
N GLY A 131 9.97 -24.72 -9.29
CA GLY A 131 8.92 -25.47 -8.62
C GLY A 131 9.43 -26.78 -8.02
N TYR A 132 10.22 -27.54 -8.79
CA TYR A 132 10.87 -28.77 -8.35
C TYR A 132 11.88 -28.51 -7.22
N GLY A 133 12.79 -27.54 -7.39
CA GLY A 133 13.82 -27.21 -6.39
C GLY A 133 13.23 -26.80 -5.03
N LEU A 134 12.18 -25.95 -5.03
CA LEU A 134 11.52 -25.57 -3.78
C LEU A 134 10.77 -26.74 -3.13
N SER A 135 10.16 -27.65 -3.92
CA SER A 135 9.47 -28.82 -3.40
C SER A 135 10.45 -29.82 -2.81
N THR A 136 11.55 -30.12 -3.50
CA THR A 136 12.59 -31.04 -3.04
C THR A 136 13.26 -30.54 -1.75
N LEU A 137 13.55 -29.25 -1.69
CA LEU A 137 14.07 -28.65 -0.46
C LEU A 137 13.08 -28.77 0.70
N ARG A 138 11.80 -28.45 0.45
CA ARG A 138 10.76 -28.59 1.47
C ARG A 138 10.63 -30.01 1.99
N GLU A 139 10.62 -31.01 1.11
CA GLU A 139 10.56 -32.42 1.46
C GLU A 139 11.78 -32.86 2.28
N ALA A 140 12.98 -32.45 1.87
CA ALA A 140 14.20 -32.74 2.63
C ALA A 140 14.16 -32.12 4.04
N LEU A 141 13.66 -30.90 4.21
CA LEU A 141 13.50 -30.26 5.52
C LEU A 141 12.46 -30.95 6.39
N ILE A 142 11.36 -31.42 5.81
CA ILE A 142 10.32 -32.19 6.52
C ILE A 142 10.90 -33.52 6.98
N THR A 143 11.56 -34.28 6.09
CA THR A 143 12.21 -35.56 6.44
C THR A 143 13.24 -35.39 7.58
N LEU A 144 14.04 -34.31 7.53
CA LEU A 144 14.97 -34.00 8.61
C LEU A 144 14.25 -33.73 9.93
N ALA A 145 13.19 -32.94 9.92
CA ALA A 145 12.42 -32.63 11.11
C ALA A 145 11.73 -33.87 11.70
N GLU A 146 11.14 -34.70 10.86
CA GLU A 146 10.52 -35.98 11.24
C GLU A 146 11.55 -36.96 11.85
N ARG A 147 12.74 -37.04 11.27
CA ARG A 147 13.82 -37.88 11.82
C ARG A 147 14.23 -37.46 13.23
N ILE A 148 14.34 -36.15 13.47
CA ILE A 148 14.71 -35.61 14.78
C ILE A 148 13.61 -35.84 15.81
N THR A 149 12.34 -35.73 15.46
CA THR A 149 11.21 -35.82 16.39
C THR A 149 10.68 -37.26 16.57
N GLY A 150 11.01 -38.18 15.67
CA GLY A 150 10.44 -39.53 15.65
C GLY A 150 11.01 -40.47 16.72
N GLU A 151 12.25 -40.28 17.13
CA GLU A 151 12.96 -41.17 18.01
C GLU A 151 13.52 -40.51 19.29
N TRP A 152 13.28 -39.18 19.43
CA TRP A 152 13.86 -38.39 20.50
C TRP A 152 12.96 -37.20 20.87
N GLU A 153 12.91 -36.88 22.17
CA GLU A 153 12.25 -35.64 22.63
C GLU A 153 13.30 -34.51 22.63
N PRO A 154 13.20 -33.58 21.66
CA PRO A 154 14.16 -32.49 21.53
C PRO A 154 14.04 -31.51 22.69
N GLY A 155 15.18 -31.00 23.16
CA GLY A 155 15.22 -29.87 24.08
C GLY A 155 14.65 -28.60 23.47
N GLU A 156 14.30 -27.60 24.31
CA GLU A 156 13.62 -26.36 23.94
C GLU A 156 14.30 -25.63 22.76
N ARG A 157 15.64 -25.64 22.73
CA ARG A 157 16.42 -25.00 21.67
C ARG A 157 16.20 -25.65 20.31
N ILE A 158 16.26 -26.99 20.24
CA ILE A 158 16.04 -27.73 18.99
C ILE A 158 14.57 -27.62 18.56
N GLU A 159 13.63 -27.65 19.48
CA GLU A 159 12.20 -27.48 19.19
C GLU A 159 11.91 -26.11 18.60
N SER A 160 12.54 -25.05 19.10
CA SER A 160 12.45 -23.70 18.51
C SER A 160 12.98 -23.67 17.06
N LEU A 161 14.13 -24.31 16.79
CA LEU A 161 14.71 -24.40 15.44
C LEU A 161 13.84 -25.22 14.49
N LEU A 162 13.23 -26.32 14.97
CA LEU A 162 12.25 -27.09 14.20
C LEU A 162 11.00 -26.28 13.90
N GLY A 163 10.55 -25.42 14.81
CA GLY A 163 9.49 -24.44 14.56
C GLY A 163 9.85 -23.46 13.42
N GLU A 164 11.09 -22.98 13.40
CA GLU A 164 11.59 -22.13 12.31
C GLU A 164 11.65 -22.89 10.97
N LEU A 165 12.05 -24.16 10.96
CA LEU A 165 12.05 -25.01 9.75
C LEU A 165 10.62 -25.23 9.22
N ARG A 166 9.65 -25.56 10.10
CA ARG A 166 8.24 -25.69 9.69
C ARG A 166 7.71 -24.39 9.07
N GLY A 167 8.06 -23.25 9.68
CA GLY A 167 7.75 -21.93 9.11
C GLY A 167 8.44 -21.67 7.77
N ALA A 168 9.66 -22.16 7.56
CA ALA A 168 10.34 -22.08 6.27
C ALA A 168 9.66 -22.96 5.23
N CYS A 169 9.27 -24.20 5.55
CA CYS A 169 8.53 -25.10 4.65
C CYS A 169 7.23 -24.46 4.13
N SER A 170 6.45 -23.83 5.03
CA SER A 170 5.22 -23.14 4.62
C SER A 170 5.52 -21.96 3.69
N ARG A 171 6.59 -21.21 3.91
CA ARG A 171 6.98 -20.09 3.03
C ARG A 171 7.54 -20.56 1.68
N LEU A 172 8.25 -21.68 1.62
CA LEU A 172 8.72 -22.29 0.36
C LEU A 172 7.52 -22.71 -0.51
N GLU A 173 6.53 -23.34 0.10
CA GLU A 173 5.29 -23.72 -0.58
C GLU A 173 4.52 -22.48 -1.08
N ALA A 174 4.34 -21.48 -0.24
CA ALA A 174 3.69 -20.22 -0.62
C ALA A 174 4.43 -19.51 -1.76
N ALA A 175 5.77 -19.51 -1.76
CA ALA A 175 6.57 -18.91 -2.83
C ALA A 175 6.41 -19.67 -4.15
N ARG A 176 6.48 -21.01 -4.12
CA ARG A 176 6.23 -21.90 -5.28
C ARG A 176 4.86 -21.62 -5.88
N ASP A 177 3.82 -21.62 -5.05
CA ASP A 177 2.44 -21.42 -5.50
C ASP A 177 2.22 -19.99 -6.04
N ALA A 178 2.86 -18.99 -5.44
CA ALA A 178 2.77 -17.61 -5.91
C ALA A 178 3.40 -17.44 -7.30
N VAL A 179 4.59 -18.02 -7.53
CA VAL A 179 5.26 -17.98 -8.83
C VAL A 179 4.40 -18.71 -9.88
N ARG A 180 3.94 -19.93 -9.57
CA ARG A 180 3.11 -20.72 -10.46
C ARG A 180 1.80 -20.01 -10.81
N THR A 181 1.08 -19.50 -9.81
CA THR A 181 -0.19 -18.79 -10.00
C THR A 181 -0.02 -17.53 -10.86
N ALA A 182 1.08 -16.79 -10.69
CA ALA A 182 1.34 -15.59 -11.47
C ALA A 182 1.68 -15.90 -12.93
N LEU A 183 2.53 -16.89 -13.20
CA LEU A 183 3.02 -17.19 -14.54
C LEU A 183 2.12 -18.18 -15.29
N ARG A 184 1.70 -19.26 -14.65
CA ARG A 184 0.89 -20.36 -15.23
C ARG A 184 -0.23 -20.73 -14.26
N PRO A 185 -1.33 -19.94 -14.19
CA PRO A 185 -2.44 -20.22 -13.28
C PRO A 185 -3.06 -21.58 -13.58
N PRO A 186 -3.58 -22.29 -12.56
CA PRO A 186 -4.29 -23.57 -12.80
C PRO A 186 -5.55 -23.36 -13.64
N ALA A 187 -5.89 -24.35 -14.44
CA ALA A 187 -7.13 -24.34 -15.21
C ALA A 187 -8.35 -24.22 -14.29
N GLY A 188 -9.32 -23.39 -14.66
CA GLY A 188 -10.52 -23.13 -13.85
C GLY A 188 -10.31 -22.23 -12.63
N ALA A 189 -9.14 -21.62 -12.48
CA ALA A 189 -8.93 -20.57 -11.47
C ALA A 189 -9.88 -19.38 -11.73
N PRO A 190 -10.36 -18.70 -10.65
CA PRO A 190 -11.12 -17.47 -10.83
C PRO A 190 -10.28 -16.43 -11.58
N PRO A 191 -10.91 -15.43 -12.24
CA PRO A 191 -10.19 -14.38 -12.94
C PRO A 191 -9.15 -13.69 -12.04
N LEU A 192 -7.89 -13.73 -12.47
CA LEU A 192 -6.76 -13.16 -11.75
C LEU A 192 -6.16 -11.99 -12.54
N VAL A 193 -5.88 -10.91 -11.86
CA VAL A 193 -5.00 -9.84 -12.37
C VAL A 193 -3.58 -10.23 -12.05
N ARG A 194 -2.76 -10.46 -13.09
CA ARG A 194 -1.39 -10.94 -12.96
C ARG A 194 -0.43 -9.94 -13.58
N TRP A 195 0.71 -9.71 -12.94
CA TRP A 195 1.72 -8.82 -13.49
C TRP A 195 3.13 -9.16 -13.01
N ILE A 196 4.09 -8.68 -13.78
CA ILE A 196 5.52 -8.65 -13.43
C ILE A 196 5.91 -7.19 -13.25
N GLU A 197 6.69 -6.89 -12.24
CA GLU A 197 7.13 -5.55 -11.90
C GLU A 197 8.62 -5.52 -11.57
N ARG A 198 9.35 -4.53 -12.13
CA ARG A 198 10.73 -4.23 -11.71
C ARG A 198 10.72 -3.17 -10.62
N ARG A 199 11.23 -3.51 -9.43
CA ARG A 199 11.36 -2.63 -8.26
C ARG A 199 12.81 -2.25 -8.03
N GLY A 200 13.33 -1.24 -8.75
CA GLY A 200 14.74 -0.86 -8.71
C GLY A 200 15.65 -1.81 -9.51
N ALA A 201 16.96 -1.71 -9.31
CA ALA A 201 17.92 -2.51 -10.07
C ALA A 201 17.79 -4.02 -9.76
N ALA A 202 17.56 -4.83 -10.78
CA ALA A 202 17.50 -6.30 -10.72
C ALA A 202 16.57 -6.89 -9.64
N HIS A 203 15.52 -6.18 -9.23
CA HIS A 203 14.55 -6.66 -8.26
C HIS A 203 13.19 -6.86 -8.94
N VAL A 204 12.86 -8.10 -9.26
CA VAL A 204 11.60 -8.47 -9.91
C VAL A 204 10.58 -8.93 -8.87
N ALA A 205 9.35 -8.48 -9.02
CA ALA A 205 8.18 -8.93 -8.29
C ALA A 205 7.16 -9.55 -9.27
N LEU A 206 6.55 -10.63 -8.84
CA LEU A 206 5.40 -11.27 -9.46
C LEU A 206 4.20 -11.11 -8.56
N ALA A 207 3.05 -10.82 -9.13
CA ALA A 207 1.79 -10.76 -8.40
C ALA A 207 0.65 -11.41 -9.18
N ALA A 208 -0.29 -11.99 -8.43
CA ALA A 208 -1.55 -12.52 -8.92
C ALA A 208 -2.63 -12.21 -7.87
N VAL A 209 -3.60 -11.39 -8.21
CA VAL A 209 -4.66 -10.92 -7.30
C VAL A 209 -6.01 -11.25 -7.92
N PRO A 210 -6.97 -11.78 -7.16
CA PRO A 210 -8.33 -11.97 -7.68
C PRO A 210 -8.90 -10.64 -8.18
N LEU A 211 -9.48 -10.66 -9.38
CA LEU A 211 -10.12 -9.48 -9.96
C LEU A 211 -11.31 -9.05 -9.11
N GLU A 212 -12.15 -10.01 -8.73
CA GLU A 212 -13.31 -9.80 -7.89
C GLU A 212 -13.08 -10.34 -6.49
N LEU A 213 -13.10 -9.44 -5.52
CA LEU A 213 -12.89 -9.77 -4.11
C LEU A 213 -14.21 -9.94 -3.34
N ALA A 214 -15.28 -9.34 -3.80
CA ALA A 214 -16.59 -9.36 -3.16
C ALA A 214 -17.09 -10.76 -2.81
N PRO A 215 -17.13 -11.75 -3.75
CA PRO A 215 -17.56 -13.13 -3.44
C PRO A 215 -16.64 -13.81 -2.42
N LEU A 216 -15.32 -13.54 -2.50
CA LEU A 216 -14.34 -14.13 -1.59
C LEU A 216 -14.46 -13.54 -0.17
N LEU A 217 -14.62 -12.25 -0.05
CA LEU A 217 -14.86 -11.58 1.23
C LEU A 217 -16.15 -12.07 1.88
N LYS A 218 -17.23 -12.20 1.10
CA LYS A 218 -18.47 -12.77 1.60
C LYS A 218 -18.24 -14.17 2.17
N ALA A 219 -17.70 -15.09 1.38
CA ALA A 219 -17.54 -16.50 1.78
C ALA A 219 -16.50 -16.71 2.90
N LEU A 220 -15.39 -15.98 2.87
CA LEU A 220 -14.26 -16.20 3.79
C LEU A 220 -14.34 -15.40 5.08
N LEU A 221 -15.08 -14.29 5.10
CA LEU A 221 -15.17 -13.40 6.24
C LEU A 221 -16.63 -13.21 6.70
N PHE A 222 -17.46 -12.58 5.87
CA PHE A 222 -18.77 -12.12 6.30
C PHE A 222 -19.76 -13.24 6.61
N ASP A 223 -19.78 -14.33 5.86
CA ASP A 223 -20.67 -15.48 6.11
C ASP A 223 -20.20 -16.36 7.29
N ARG A 224 -18.99 -16.12 7.81
CA ARG A 224 -18.41 -16.90 8.93
C ARG A 224 -18.64 -16.28 10.30
N VAL A 225 -19.10 -15.04 10.36
CA VAL A 225 -19.37 -14.32 11.61
C VAL A 225 -20.84 -13.99 11.76
N GLU A 226 -21.34 -14.04 12.99
CA GLU A 226 -22.75 -13.73 13.28
C GLU A 226 -23.07 -12.25 13.06
N THR A 227 -22.20 -11.38 13.57
CA THR A 227 -22.34 -9.94 13.40
C THR A 227 -21.04 -9.31 12.98
N VAL A 228 -21.12 -8.30 12.11
CA VAL A 228 -20.00 -7.45 11.74
C VAL A 228 -20.40 -6.00 11.84
N THR A 229 -19.55 -5.20 12.46
CA THR A 229 -19.67 -3.73 12.49
C THR A 229 -18.52 -3.15 11.69
N LEU A 230 -18.84 -2.34 10.69
CA LEU A 230 -17.86 -1.62 9.87
C LEU A 230 -17.90 -0.15 10.28
N THR A 231 -16.76 0.40 10.67
CA THR A 231 -16.65 1.81 11.05
C THR A 231 -15.56 2.50 10.26
N SER A 232 -15.76 3.74 9.87
CA SER A 232 -14.75 4.65 9.35
C SER A 232 -15.35 6.04 9.12
N ALA A 233 -14.50 7.05 9.05
CA ALA A 233 -14.88 8.39 8.61
C ALA A 233 -15.29 8.46 7.11
N THR A 234 -14.99 7.41 6.33
CA THR A 234 -15.07 7.40 4.85
C THR A 234 -15.72 6.14 4.30
N LEU A 235 -16.89 5.71 4.82
CA LEU A 235 -17.63 4.57 4.28
C LEU A 235 -18.68 4.98 3.25
N ALA A 236 -19.31 6.15 3.45
CA ALA A 236 -20.34 6.65 2.55
C ALA A 236 -19.74 7.49 1.43
N THR A 237 -20.22 7.28 0.22
CA THR A 237 -19.87 8.03 -0.99
C THR A 237 -21.15 8.65 -1.57
N GLY A 238 -21.20 9.99 -1.71
CA GLY A 238 -22.43 10.66 -2.15
C GLY A 238 -23.63 10.46 -1.22
N GLY A 239 -23.39 10.19 0.06
CA GLY A 239 -24.44 9.94 1.07
C GLY A 239 -24.94 8.50 1.13
N THR A 240 -24.47 7.59 0.26
CA THR A 240 -24.86 6.17 0.25
C THR A 240 -23.69 5.24 0.57
N PHE A 241 -24.00 3.99 0.95
CA PHE A 241 -23.02 2.95 1.22
C PHE A 241 -22.88 1.95 0.07
N ASP A 242 -23.56 2.18 -1.07
CA ASP A 242 -23.67 1.22 -2.15
C ASP A 242 -22.30 0.84 -2.74
N PHE A 243 -21.42 1.84 -2.90
CA PHE A 243 -20.04 1.60 -3.35
C PHE A 243 -19.30 0.62 -2.43
N LEU A 244 -19.37 0.82 -1.11
CA LEU A 244 -18.71 -0.07 -0.14
C LEU A 244 -19.36 -1.45 -0.11
N THR A 245 -20.70 -1.53 -0.06
CA THR A 245 -21.41 -2.79 0.08
C THR A 245 -21.19 -3.71 -1.13
N SER A 246 -21.19 -3.16 -2.34
CA SER A 246 -20.89 -3.92 -3.55
C SER A 246 -19.44 -4.42 -3.58
N ARG A 247 -18.49 -3.58 -3.21
CA ARG A 247 -17.06 -3.95 -3.17
C ARG A 247 -16.75 -5.02 -2.13
N LEU A 248 -17.48 -5.06 -1.02
CA LEU A 248 -17.32 -6.05 0.04
C LEU A 248 -18.21 -7.29 -0.13
N GLY A 249 -19.14 -7.29 -1.10
CA GLY A 249 -20.05 -8.41 -1.36
C GLY A 249 -21.18 -8.54 -0.33
N LEU A 250 -21.52 -7.44 0.36
CA LEU A 250 -22.60 -7.43 1.38
C LEU A 250 -23.98 -7.40 0.73
N ASP A 251 -24.09 -7.04 -0.53
CA ASP A 251 -25.30 -7.05 -1.38
C ASP A 251 -25.46 -8.35 -2.19
N LEU A 252 -24.45 -9.20 -2.23
CA LEU A 252 -24.52 -10.48 -2.93
C LEU A 252 -25.53 -11.43 -2.26
N PRO A 253 -26.28 -12.25 -3.02
CA PRO A 253 -27.28 -13.18 -2.48
C PRO A 253 -26.69 -14.28 -1.56
N PRO A 254 -27.33 -14.60 -0.43
CA PRO A 254 -28.32 -13.77 0.23
C PRO A 254 -27.66 -12.49 0.77
N PRO A 255 -28.27 -11.31 0.57
CA PRO A 255 -27.67 -10.04 1.05
C PRO A 255 -27.64 -10.04 2.57
N ARG A 256 -26.61 -9.38 3.11
CA ARG A 256 -26.49 -9.22 4.55
C ARG A 256 -27.26 -7.99 4.98
N GLU A 257 -28.34 -8.19 5.71
CA GLU A 257 -29.12 -7.11 6.28
C GLU A 257 -28.33 -6.37 7.36
N GLY A 258 -28.52 -5.06 7.48
CA GLY A 258 -27.80 -4.26 8.47
C GLY A 258 -28.30 -2.83 8.56
N VAL A 259 -27.97 -2.19 9.67
CA VAL A 259 -28.19 -0.76 9.88
C VAL A 259 -27.06 0.01 9.21
N ARG A 260 -27.42 1.10 8.53
CA ARG A 260 -26.49 2.02 7.86
C ARG A 260 -26.71 3.41 8.41
N GLU A 261 -25.69 3.99 8.99
CA GLU A 261 -25.81 5.28 9.67
C GLU A 261 -24.63 6.19 9.34
N VAL A 262 -24.91 7.45 9.06
CA VAL A 262 -23.91 8.51 8.89
C VAL A 262 -24.06 9.47 10.06
N LEU A 263 -23.08 9.47 10.96
CA LEU A 263 -23.05 10.35 12.11
C LEU A 263 -22.47 11.72 11.69
N ALA A 264 -23.09 12.79 12.17
CA ALA A 264 -22.61 14.14 11.96
C ALA A 264 -21.27 14.35 12.69
N SER A 265 -20.39 15.17 12.09
CA SER A 265 -19.16 15.56 12.74
C SER A 265 -19.43 16.46 13.96
N PRO A 266 -18.70 16.27 15.08
CA PRO A 266 -18.79 17.14 16.25
C PRO A 266 -18.09 18.50 16.05
N PHE A 267 -17.42 18.72 14.90
CA PHE A 267 -16.64 19.91 14.62
C PHE A 267 -17.44 20.95 13.81
N ASN A 268 -17.26 22.23 14.11
CA ASN A 268 -17.85 23.33 13.34
C ASN A 268 -16.93 23.73 12.19
N TYR A 269 -16.91 22.92 11.14
CA TYR A 269 -16.05 23.16 9.97
C TYR A 269 -16.26 24.52 9.31
N HIS A 270 -17.46 25.11 9.41
CA HIS A 270 -17.73 26.40 8.80
C HIS A 270 -16.94 27.54 9.44
N GLU A 271 -16.72 27.46 10.74
CA GLU A 271 -15.92 28.44 11.49
C GLU A 271 -14.44 28.06 11.57
N GLN A 272 -14.16 26.76 11.70
CA GLN A 272 -12.81 26.24 11.94
C GLN A 272 -11.97 26.08 10.66
N CYS A 273 -12.61 26.00 9.48
CA CYS A 273 -11.90 25.64 8.26
C CYS A 273 -12.27 26.51 7.08
N LEU A 274 -11.28 27.21 6.51
CA LEU A 274 -11.41 27.86 5.22
C LEU A 274 -10.94 26.90 4.12
N PHE A 275 -11.79 26.66 3.12
CA PHE A 275 -11.48 25.78 1.99
C PHE A 275 -11.32 26.62 0.72
N ALA A 276 -10.09 26.83 0.28
CA ALA A 276 -9.74 27.66 -0.87
C ALA A 276 -9.53 26.83 -2.14
N LEU A 277 -10.15 27.25 -3.23
CA LEU A 277 -10.13 26.62 -4.55
C LEU A 277 -9.67 27.62 -5.61
N PRO A 278 -8.36 27.72 -5.88
CA PRO A 278 -7.84 28.58 -6.94
C PRO A 278 -8.34 28.14 -8.33
N ASP A 279 -8.83 29.09 -9.13
CA ASP A 279 -9.34 28.85 -10.48
C ASP A 279 -8.34 29.24 -11.59
N ASP A 280 -7.26 29.95 -11.22
CA ASP A 280 -6.18 30.43 -12.10
C ASP A 280 -4.97 29.46 -12.18
N VAL A 281 -5.13 28.22 -11.69
CA VAL A 281 -4.08 27.19 -11.72
C VAL A 281 -4.13 26.42 -13.04
N PRO A 282 -2.96 26.09 -13.67
CA PRO A 282 -2.93 25.22 -14.84
C PRO A 282 -3.39 23.79 -14.51
N GLU A 283 -4.05 23.12 -15.45
CA GLU A 283 -4.45 21.73 -15.27
C GLU A 283 -3.19 20.82 -15.25
N PRO A 284 -3.08 19.89 -14.27
CA PRO A 284 -1.88 19.05 -14.14
C PRO A 284 -1.60 18.14 -15.34
N ARG A 285 -2.58 17.90 -16.21
CA ARG A 285 -2.46 17.07 -17.41
C ARG A 285 -1.90 17.85 -18.59
N ASP A 286 -2.32 19.10 -18.72
CA ASP A 286 -2.02 19.92 -19.88
C ASP A 286 -0.70 20.66 -19.71
N ASP A 287 -0.37 21.07 -18.48
CA ASP A 287 0.90 21.73 -18.12
C ASP A 287 1.39 21.22 -16.76
N ALA A 288 2.09 20.08 -16.78
CA ALA A 288 2.60 19.48 -15.55
C ALA A 288 3.75 20.28 -14.89
N GLU A 289 4.54 20.99 -15.68
CA GLU A 289 5.65 21.82 -15.19
C GLU A 289 5.14 23.12 -14.57
N GLY A 290 4.28 23.83 -15.26
CA GLY A 290 3.64 25.03 -14.73
C GLY A 290 2.79 24.76 -13.52
N HIS A 291 2.04 23.63 -13.49
CA HIS A 291 1.34 23.20 -12.29
C HIS A 291 2.28 22.93 -11.13
N GLY A 292 3.40 22.21 -11.35
CA GLY A 292 4.41 21.94 -10.32
C GLY A 292 5.05 23.21 -9.76
N ALA A 293 5.35 24.18 -10.62
CA ALA A 293 5.86 25.50 -10.21
C ALA A 293 4.84 26.27 -9.37
N ARG A 294 3.56 26.23 -9.77
CA ARG A 294 2.47 26.87 -9.02
C ARG A 294 2.27 26.22 -7.65
N VAL A 295 2.32 24.89 -7.56
CA VAL A 295 2.23 24.18 -6.28
C VAL A 295 3.33 24.63 -5.30
N ALA A 296 4.57 24.74 -5.78
CA ALA A 296 5.68 25.20 -4.92
C ALA A 296 5.54 26.66 -4.50
N ALA A 297 5.05 27.54 -5.38
CA ALA A 297 4.78 28.94 -5.07
C ALA A 297 3.69 29.08 -4.00
N VAL A 298 2.56 28.40 -4.19
CA VAL A 298 1.44 28.39 -3.25
C VAL A 298 1.86 27.79 -1.89
N ALA A 299 2.66 26.72 -1.89
CA ALA A 299 3.19 26.13 -0.65
C ALA A 299 4.05 27.12 0.15
N ALA A 300 4.85 27.94 -0.54
CA ALA A 300 5.65 28.97 0.10
C ALA A 300 4.79 30.12 0.67
N ASP A 301 3.76 30.53 -0.05
CA ASP A 301 2.81 31.56 0.39
C ASP A 301 2.02 31.07 1.61
N LEU A 302 1.51 29.84 1.57
CA LEU A 302 0.82 29.23 2.70
C LEU A 302 1.72 29.07 3.93
N ALA A 303 2.98 28.67 3.74
CA ALA A 303 3.92 28.56 4.84
C ALA A 303 4.15 29.93 5.53
N ARG A 304 4.13 31.02 4.76
CA ARG A 304 4.20 32.38 5.33
C ARG A 304 2.93 32.77 6.07
N ALA A 305 1.76 32.56 5.46
CA ALA A 305 0.48 32.91 6.05
C ALA A 305 0.19 32.10 7.34
N ALA A 306 0.56 30.81 7.34
CA ALA A 306 0.36 29.90 8.46
C ALA A 306 1.55 29.85 9.46
N ASP A 307 2.55 30.71 9.32
CA ASP A 307 3.81 30.66 10.08
C ASP A 307 4.40 29.23 10.17
N GLY A 308 4.69 28.63 9.04
CA GLY A 308 4.96 27.19 8.95
C GLY A 308 3.67 26.38 9.07
N GLY A 309 3.63 25.35 9.91
CA GLY A 309 2.42 24.54 10.15
C GLY A 309 1.76 24.00 8.88
N LEU A 310 2.53 23.82 7.81
CA LEU A 310 2.06 23.40 6.48
C LEU A 310 2.28 21.91 6.24
N PHE A 311 1.24 21.24 5.88
CA PHE A 311 1.33 19.89 5.35
C PHE A 311 0.88 19.86 3.88
N ALA A 312 1.77 19.47 2.96
CA ALA A 312 1.48 19.39 1.55
C ALA A 312 1.41 17.93 1.08
N LEU A 313 0.27 17.56 0.51
CA LEU A 313 -0.05 16.23 0.02
C LEU A 313 0.09 16.15 -1.49
N PHE A 314 0.92 15.22 -1.94
CA PHE A 314 1.19 14.96 -3.34
C PHE A 314 0.66 13.58 -3.76
N THR A 315 0.41 13.40 -5.05
CA THR A 315 0.01 12.11 -5.64
C THR A 315 1.18 11.38 -6.31
N SER A 316 2.39 11.96 -6.30
CA SER A 316 3.59 11.31 -6.83
C SER A 316 4.86 11.80 -6.14
N HIS A 317 5.83 10.89 -5.98
CA HIS A 317 7.16 11.22 -5.47
C HIS A 317 7.95 12.18 -6.37
N ARG A 318 7.67 12.18 -7.68
CA ARG A 318 8.30 13.12 -8.62
C ARG A 318 7.87 14.56 -8.32
N ALA A 319 6.58 14.81 -8.24
CA ALA A 319 6.04 16.13 -7.94
C ALA A 319 6.48 16.61 -6.55
N LEU A 320 6.47 15.73 -5.54
CA LEU A 320 6.96 16.03 -4.19
C LEU A 320 8.42 16.48 -4.23
N ARG A 321 9.31 15.74 -4.91
CA ARG A 321 10.74 16.09 -4.99
C ARG A 321 10.98 17.41 -5.73
N GLN A 322 10.22 17.68 -6.80
CA GLN A 322 10.30 18.94 -7.53
C GLN A 322 9.90 20.12 -6.62
N ALA A 323 8.78 20.03 -5.92
CA ALA A 323 8.36 21.04 -4.96
C ALA A 323 9.37 21.23 -3.82
N ALA A 324 9.90 20.13 -3.27
CA ALA A 324 10.94 20.18 -2.24
C ALA A 324 12.21 20.91 -2.69
N ALA A 325 12.66 20.67 -3.93
CA ALA A 325 13.83 21.34 -4.50
C ALA A 325 13.62 22.86 -4.63
N VAL A 326 12.44 23.28 -5.10
CA VAL A 326 12.08 24.70 -5.21
C VAL A 326 12.00 25.35 -3.83
N LEU A 327 11.36 24.71 -2.83
CA LEU A 327 11.24 25.25 -1.47
C LEU A 327 12.59 25.32 -0.76
N LYS A 328 13.48 24.33 -0.96
CA LYS A 328 14.85 24.34 -0.43
C LYS A 328 15.70 25.49 -1.00
N ALA A 329 15.45 25.88 -2.24
CA ALA A 329 16.18 26.96 -2.91
C ALA A 329 15.67 28.38 -2.52
N ARG A 330 14.57 28.47 -1.78
CA ARG A 330 13.97 29.76 -1.35
C ARG A 330 14.45 30.15 0.04
N PRO A 331 15.27 31.21 0.20
CA PRO A 331 15.78 31.65 1.51
C PRO A 331 14.68 32.07 2.50
N ASP A 332 13.59 32.65 1.97
CA ASP A 332 12.41 33.07 2.74
C ASP A 332 11.61 31.92 3.36
N VAL A 333 11.87 30.68 2.91
CA VAL A 333 11.24 29.45 3.41
C VAL A 333 12.27 28.59 4.17
N ALA A 334 13.37 28.21 3.50
CA ALA A 334 14.34 27.26 4.03
C ALA A 334 15.09 27.74 5.28
N GLY A 335 15.27 29.06 5.41
CA GLY A 335 15.92 29.67 6.58
C GLY A 335 14.98 29.91 7.77
N ARG A 336 13.66 29.78 7.55
CA ARG A 336 12.65 30.12 8.58
C ARG A 336 11.99 28.90 9.21
N TRP A 337 11.66 27.88 8.41
CA TRP A 337 10.97 26.69 8.91
C TRP A 337 11.70 25.40 8.52
N PRO A 338 11.70 24.37 9.41
CA PRO A 338 12.17 23.04 9.04
C PRO A 338 11.36 22.48 7.87
N LEU A 339 12.05 22.10 6.79
CA LEU A 339 11.44 21.42 5.66
C LEU A 339 11.64 19.91 5.81
N LEU A 340 10.56 19.19 6.05
CA LEU A 340 10.51 17.75 6.26
C LEU A 340 9.94 17.07 5.01
N VAL A 341 10.76 16.24 4.37
CA VAL A 341 10.40 15.61 3.08
C VAL A 341 10.33 14.11 3.24
N GLN A 342 9.25 13.51 2.77
CA GLN A 342 9.13 12.05 2.72
C GLN A 342 10.28 11.43 1.93
N GLY A 343 10.97 10.47 2.57
CA GLY A 343 12.16 9.81 2.04
C GLY A 343 13.46 10.28 2.71
N ASP A 344 13.49 11.44 3.36
CA ASP A 344 14.66 11.93 4.10
C ASP A 344 14.81 11.22 5.47
N ALA A 345 13.73 10.66 6.01
CA ALA A 345 13.72 9.88 7.25
C ALA A 345 12.49 8.94 7.30
N PRO A 346 12.44 7.96 8.24
CA PRO A 346 11.26 7.15 8.49
C PRO A 346 10.03 8.03 8.80
N ARG A 347 8.84 7.59 8.33
CA ARG A 347 7.57 8.31 8.44
C ARG A 347 7.30 8.82 9.88
N ASP A 348 7.40 7.94 10.85
CA ASP A 348 7.08 8.26 12.24
C ASP A 348 8.07 9.27 12.85
N GLN A 349 9.32 9.27 12.39
CA GLN A 349 10.30 10.28 12.78
C GLN A 349 9.97 11.65 12.18
N LEU A 350 9.56 11.70 10.89
CA LEU A 350 9.13 12.95 10.25
C LEU A 350 7.90 13.54 10.95
N LEU A 351 6.92 12.71 11.29
CA LEU A 351 5.72 13.14 12.00
C LEU A 351 6.02 13.65 13.42
N ARG A 352 6.91 12.98 14.15
CA ARG A 352 7.36 13.48 15.45
C ARG A 352 8.04 14.84 15.31
N ARG A 353 9.01 14.95 14.39
CA ARG A 353 9.72 16.23 14.15
C ARG A 353 8.77 17.34 13.73
N PHE A 354 7.74 17.04 12.95
CA PHE A 354 6.73 18.02 12.54
C PHE A 354 5.91 18.52 13.74
N ARG A 355 5.48 17.63 14.61
CA ARG A 355 4.75 17.99 15.84
C ARG A 355 5.62 18.78 16.81
N ASP A 356 6.84 18.31 17.05
CA ASP A 356 7.74 18.89 18.04
C ASP A 356 8.24 20.29 17.62
N ALA A 357 8.36 20.54 16.32
CA ALA A 357 8.74 21.86 15.79
C ALA A 357 7.63 22.92 15.95
N GLY A 358 6.35 22.50 16.03
CA GLY A 358 5.21 23.44 16.12
C GLY A 358 5.00 24.29 14.87
N SER A 359 6.07 24.65 14.17
CA SER A 359 6.09 25.41 12.92
C SER A 359 7.09 24.77 11.96
N ALA A 360 6.61 23.94 11.04
CA ALA A 360 7.42 23.25 10.04
C ALA A 360 6.64 23.06 8.74
N ILE A 361 7.30 22.66 7.67
CA ILE A 361 6.70 22.29 6.39
C ILE A 361 6.92 20.80 6.19
N LEU A 362 5.84 20.01 6.03
CA LEU A 362 5.89 18.58 5.76
C LEU A 362 5.37 18.30 4.35
N LEU A 363 6.18 17.60 3.55
CA LEU A 363 5.79 17.15 2.22
C LEU A 363 5.64 15.63 2.21
N GLY A 364 4.45 15.11 1.84
CA GLY A 364 4.15 13.69 1.83
C GLY A 364 3.36 13.22 0.62
N THR A 365 3.44 11.92 0.33
CA THR A 365 2.62 11.21 -0.68
C THR A 365 1.69 10.20 0.00
N ASP A 366 1.25 9.20 -0.71
CA ASP A 366 0.19 8.24 -0.33
C ASP A 366 0.20 7.76 1.12
N SER A 367 1.34 7.37 1.65
CA SER A 367 1.45 6.92 3.04
C SER A 367 1.19 8.01 4.09
N PHE A 368 1.12 9.27 3.66
CA PHE A 368 0.82 10.42 4.51
C PHE A 368 -0.62 10.93 4.35
N TRP A 369 -1.37 10.43 3.35
CA TRP A 369 -2.80 10.73 3.25
C TRP A 369 -3.59 10.08 4.40
N GLU A 370 -3.06 9.01 4.97
CA GLU A 370 -3.70 8.20 6.01
C GLU A 370 -2.82 8.06 7.25
N GLY A 371 -3.42 7.83 8.41
CA GLY A 371 -2.70 7.56 9.65
C GLY A 371 -1.77 8.69 10.14
N VAL A 372 -1.98 9.92 9.69
CA VAL A 372 -1.32 11.11 10.23
C VAL A 372 -2.24 11.74 11.26
N ASP A 373 -1.79 11.78 12.50
CA ASP A 373 -2.47 12.45 13.60
C ASP A 373 -1.56 13.53 14.15
N VAL A 374 -1.90 14.79 13.85
CA VAL A 374 -1.18 15.98 14.32
C VAL A 374 -2.22 16.94 14.90
N PRO A 375 -2.56 16.78 16.17
CA PRO A 375 -3.50 17.67 16.84
C PRO A 375 -2.85 19.03 17.13
N GLY A 376 -3.69 20.07 17.21
CA GLY A 376 -3.30 21.37 17.67
C GLY A 376 -2.58 22.23 16.63
N GLN A 377 -1.89 23.27 17.11
CA GLN A 377 -1.33 24.35 16.28
C GLN A 377 -0.17 23.94 15.34
N ALA A 378 0.36 22.73 15.46
CA ALA A 378 1.44 22.28 14.58
C ALA A 378 0.99 22.11 13.10
N LEU A 379 -0.31 21.90 12.85
CA LEU A 379 -0.90 21.81 11.52
C LEU A 379 -1.98 22.89 11.36
N ARG A 380 -1.68 23.92 10.61
CA ARG A 380 -2.57 25.07 10.34
C ARG A 380 -2.99 25.18 8.89
N ALA A 381 -2.17 24.69 7.96
CA ALA A 381 -2.45 24.70 6.54
C ALA A 381 -2.27 23.32 5.93
N LEU A 382 -3.23 22.90 5.11
CA LEU A 382 -3.18 21.67 4.32
C LEU A 382 -3.23 22.03 2.84
N LEU A 383 -2.20 21.66 2.09
CA LEU A 383 -2.14 21.83 0.65
C LEU A 383 -2.34 20.47 -0.03
N ILE A 384 -3.38 20.33 -0.84
CA ILE A 384 -3.61 19.18 -1.70
C ILE A 384 -3.20 19.58 -3.13
N ALA A 385 -2.06 19.08 -3.56
CA ALA A 385 -1.46 19.50 -4.83
C ALA A 385 -2.27 19.08 -6.06
N LYS A 386 -2.99 17.94 -5.97
CA LYS A 386 -3.76 17.36 -7.07
C LYS A 386 -4.83 16.42 -6.55
N LEU A 387 -5.94 16.27 -7.28
CA LEU A 387 -6.96 15.27 -6.98
C LEU A 387 -6.36 13.85 -6.94
N PRO A 388 -6.63 13.07 -5.88
CA PRO A 388 -5.97 11.79 -5.61
C PRO A 388 -6.60 10.62 -6.39
N PHE A 389 -6.73 10.75 -7.71
CA PHE A 389 -7.15 9.64 -8.55
C PHE A 389 -6.10 8.51 -8.51
N ARG A 390 -6.55 7.26 -8.47
CA ARG A 390 -5.68 6.11 -8.71
C ARG A 390 -5.09 6.18 -10.12
N VAL A 391 -3.89 5.65 -10.28
CA VAL A 391 -3.21 5.61 -11.57
C VAL A 391 -3.91 4.58 -12.46
N PRO A 392 -4.51 4.99 -13.60
CA PRO A 392 -5.29 4.08 -14.45
C PRO A 392 -4.47 2.92 -15.03
N THR A 393 -3.15 3.08 -15.14
CA THR A 393 -2.23 2.05 -15.67
C THR A 393 -1.74 1.08 -14.58
N GLU A 394 -2.09 1.27 -13.32
CA GLU A 394 -1.82 0.28 -12.28
C GLU A 394 -2.59 -1.02 -12.59
N PRO A 395 -1.94 -2.21 -12.59
CA PRO A 395 -2.53 -3.44 -13.10
C PRO A 395 -3.90 -3.79 -12.54
N LEU A 396 -4.08 -3.68 -11.22
CA LEU A 396 -5.36 -4.01 -10.58
C LEU A 396 -6.43 -2.96 -10.89
N THR A 397 -6.07 -1.68 -10.88
CA THR A 397 -6.96 -0.58 -11.23
C THR A 397 -7.42 -0.67 -12.69
N ALA A 398 -6.48 -0.92 -13.62
CA ALA A 398 -6.78 -1.09 -15.04
C ALA A 398 -7.73 -2.27 -15.29
N ALA A 399 -7.44 -3.42 -14.70
CA ALA A 399 -8.28 -4.61 -14.87
C ALA A 399 -9.70 -4.44 -14.30
N ARG A 400 -9.85 -3.75 -13.19
CA ARG A 400 -11.16 -3.43 -12.61
C ARG A 400 -11.96 -2.45 -13.49
N CYS A 401 -11.28 -1.43 -14.03
CA CYS A 401 -11.91 -0.51 -14.98
C CYS A 401 -12.40 -1.27 -16.22
N GLU A 402 -11.56 -2.11 -16.81
CA GLU A 402 -11.93 -2.94 -17.97
C GLU A 402 -13.13 -3.86 -17.68
N ALA A 403 -13.17 -4.48 -16.49
CA ALA A 403 -14.28 -5.36 -16.10
C ALA A 403 -15.61 -4.58 -15.96
N ILE A 404 -15.58 -3.38 -15.39
CA ILE A 404 -16.75 -2.51 -15.28
C ILE A 404 -17.21 -2.08 -16.67
N GLU A 405 -16.30 -1.64 -17.54
CA GLU A 405 -16.61 -1.24 -18.91
C GLU A 405 -17.15 -2.41 -19.75
N ALA A 406 -16.58 -3.62 -19.59
CA ALA A 406 -17.07 -4.83 -20.26
C ALA A 406 -18.49 -5.23 -19.83
N SER A 407 -18.90 -4.88 -18.61
CA SER A 407 -20.27 -5.04 -18.11
C SER A 407 -21.23 -3.91 -18.52
N GLY A 408 -20.75 -2.91 -19.29
CA GLY A 408 -21.52 -1.77 -19.75
C GLY A 408 -21.59 -0.59 -18.75
N GLY A 409 -20.77 -0.63 -17.67
CA GLY A 409 -20.67 0.44 -16.68
C GLY A 409 -19.69 1.55 -17.08
N ASP A 410 -19.66 2.60 -16.27
CA ASP A 410 -18.75 3.74 -16.41
C ASP A 410 -17.66 3.64 -15.31
N ALA A 411 -16.53 3.01 -15.63
CA ALA A 411 -15.44 2.79 -14.69
C ALA A 411 -14.91 4.08 -14.05
N PHE A 412 -14.93 5.19 -14.79
CA PHE A 412 -14.50 6.47 -14.24
C PHE A 412 -15.44 6.95 -13.13
N ASN A 413 -16.74 7.00 -13.41
CA ASN A 413 -17.73 7.53 -12.48
C ASN A 413 -18.14 6.54 -11.38
N GLU A 414 -18.09 5.23 -11.64
CA GLU A 414 -18.50 4.19 -10.70
C GLU A 414 -17.36 3.68 -9.80
N TYR A 415 -16.10 3.85 -10.24
CA TYR A 415 -14.95 3.32 -9.49
C TYR A 415 -13.90 4.39 -9.15
N LEU A 416 -13.36 5.12 -10.15
CA LEU A 416 -12.26 6.05 -9.91
C LEU A 416 -12.69 7.31 -9.14
N VAL A 417 -13.84 7.89 -9.46
CA VAL A 417 -14.37 9.09 -8.77
C VAL A 417 -14.72 8.79 -7.32
N PRO A 418 -15.44 7.71 -6.96
CA PRO A 418 -15.69 7.34 -5.57
C PRO A 418 -14.40 7.16 -4.76
N LEU A 419 -13.42 6.44 -5.28
CA LEU A 419 -12.13 6.23 -4.60
C LEU A 419 -11.37 7.54 -4.39
N ALA A 420 -11.35 8.41 -5.40
CA ALA A 420 -10.74 9.74 -5.28
C ALA A 420 -11.47 10.59 -4.23
N GLY A 421 -12.79 10.51 -4.15
CA GLY A 421 -13.61 11.19 -3.15
C GLY A 421 -13.33 10.73 -1.72
N LEU A 422 -13.24 9.41 -1.49
CA LEU A 422 -12.88 8.85 -0.20
C LEU A 422 -11.48 9.32 0.24
N LYS A 423 -10.50 9.24 -0.66
CA LYS A 423 -9.13 9.67 -0.38
C LYS A 423 -9.02 11.17 -0.15
N LEU A 424 -9.75 11.98 -0.92
CA LEU A 424 -9.81 13.42 -0.74
C LEU A 424 -10.41 13.79 0.63
N LYS A 425 -11.50 13.13 1.03
CA LYS A 425 -12.12 13.30 2.36
C LYS A 425 -11.17 12.93 3.50
N GLN A 426 -10.40 11.86 3.36
CA GLN A 426 -9.36 11.46 4.31
C GLN A 426 -8.27 12.52 4.46
N GLY A 427 -7.74 13.02 3.33
CA GLY A 427 -6.76 14.10 3.32
C GLY A 427 -7.31 15.35 3.99
N PHE A 428 -8.52 15.78 3.61
CA PHE A 428 -9.20 16.94 4.18
C PHE A 428 -9.37 16.83 5.71
N GLY A 429 -9.77 15.65 6.19
CA GLY A 429 -9.99 15.37 7.61
C GLY A 429 -8.72 15.38 8.48
N ARG A 430 -7.53 15.64 7.90
CA ARG A 430 -6.29 15.75 8.68
C ARG A 430 -6.18 17.06 9.45
N LEU A 431 -6.81 18.12 8.97
CA LEU A 431 -6.65 19.47 9.51
C LEU A 431 -7.37 19.69 10.84
N ILE A 432 -8.65 19.33 10.92
CA ILE A 432 -9.48 19.56 12.11
C ILE A 432 -9.62 18.26 12.90
N ARG A 433 -9.04 18.20 14.10
CA ARG A 433 -8.99 17.06 15.01
C ARG A 433 -9.62 17.34 16.38
N SER A 434 -9.73 18.61 16.71
CA SER A 434 -10.33 19.07 17.96
C SER A 434 -11.28 20.24 17.72
N ARG A 435 -12.03 20.61 18.75
CA ARG A 435 -12.93 21.75 18.70
C ARG A 435 -12.20 23.10 18.68
N THR A 436 -10.91 23.10 18.96
CA THR A 436 -10.05 24.29 19.00
C THR A 436 -9.13 24.41 17.79
N ASP A 437 -9.06 23.37 16.94
CA ASP A 437 -8.25 23.45 15.73
C ASP A 437 -8.88 24.42 14.72
N VAL A 438 -8.04 25.20 14.10
CA VAL A 438 -8.40 26.16 13.05
C VAL A 438 -7.38 26.05 11.93
N GLY A 439 -7.82 26.14 10.68
CA GLY A 439 -6.87 26.12 9.58
C GLY A 439 -7.47 26.24 8.19
N VAL A 440 -6.60 26.17 7.21
CA VAL A 440 -6.93 26.35 5.79
C VAL A 440 -6.61 25.10 4.98
N VAL A 441 -7.54 24.68 4.14
CA VAL A 441 -7.28 23.67 3.12
C VAL A 441 -7.24 24.36 1.75
N VAL A 442 -6.19 24.09 0.98
CA VAL A 442 -6.08 24.54 -0.41
C VAL A 442 -6.01 23.33 -1.33
N LEU A 443 -6.90 23.25 -2.32
CA LEU A 443 -6.86 22.22 -3.36
C LEU A 443 -6.45 22.86 -4.69
N LEU A 444 -5.24 22.54 -5.16
CA LEU A 444 -4.65 23.08 -6.38
C LEU A 444 -4.95 22.21 -7.62
N ASP A 445 -6.20 21.86 -7.81
CA ASP A 445 -6.62 21.14 -9.01
C ASP A 445 -7.91 21.74 -9.57
N PRO A 446 -7.81 22.56 -10.63
CA PRO A 446 -8.96 23.31 -11.15
C PRO A 446 -10.03 22.39 -11.76
N ARG A 447 -9.72 21.12 -12.00
CA ARG A 447 -10.69 20.13 -12.50
C ARG A 447 -11.85 19.93 -11.52
N VAL A 448 -11.63 20.18 -10.22
CA VAL A 448 -12.71 20.12 -9.22
C VAL A 448 -13.80 21.15 -9.47
N LEU A 449 -13.46 22.30 -10.08
CA LEU A 449 -14.40 23.36 -10.47
C LEU A 449 -14.95 23.19 -11.89
N ARG A 450 -14.12 22.69 -12.81
CA ARG A 450 -14.40 22.68 -14.27
C ARG A 450 -15.06 21.40 -14.76
N LYS A 451 -14.89 20.27 -14.06
CA LYS A 451 -15.40 18.97 -14.50
C LYS A 451 -16.66 18.56 -13.72
N ARG A 452 -17.59 17.86 -14.38
CA ARG A 452 -18.87 17.43 -13.77
C ARG A 452 -18.70 16.62 -12.49
N TYR A 453 -17.68 15.76 -12.42
CA TYR A 453 -17.39 14.95 -11.22
C TYR A 453 -16.92 15.79 -10.03
N GLY A 454 -16.44 17.01 -10.26
CA GLY A 454 -15.96 17.89 -9.20
C GLY A 454 -17.04 18.22 -8.17
N ALA A 455 -18.27 18.47 -8.61
CA ALA A 455 -19.40 18.71 -7.70
C ALA A 455 -19.65 17.52 -6.76
N ARG A 456 -19.53 16.27 -7.27
CA ARG A 456 -19.67 15.05 -6.46
C ARG A 456 -18.54 14.92 -5.42
N LEU A 457 -17.30 15.24 -5.82
CA LEU A 457 -16.15 15.21 -4.90
C LEU A 457 -16.34 16.24 -3.79
N LEU A 458 -16.73 17.47 -4.14
CA LEU A 458 -16.94 18.54 -3.19
C LEU A 458 -18.12 18.32 -2.24
N ALA A 459 -19.19 17.66 -2.70
CA ALA A 459 -20.35 17.33 -1.87
C ALA A 459 -20.03 16.28 -0.78
N GLY A 460 -18.98 15.45 -1.00
CA GLY A 460 -18.53 14.44 -0.03
C GLY A 460 -17.61 14.98 1.07
N LEU A 461 -17.18 16.24 0.99
CA LEU A 461 -16.27 16.85 1.97
C LEU A 461 -17.02 17.45 3.17
N PRO A 462 -16.34 17.65 4.30
CA PRO A 462 -16.89 18.41 5.42
C PRO A 462 -17.39 19.81 5.00
N PRO A 463 -18.43 20.37 5.67
CA PRO A 463 -19.07 21.63 5.29
C PRO A 463 -18.22 22.85 5.74
N ALA A 464 -16.98 22.96 5.25
CA ALA A 464 -16.11 24.09 5.48
C ALA A 464 -16.56 25.34 4.71
N ARG A 465 -16.15 26.52 5.19
CA ARG A 465 -16.34 27.78 4.46
C ARG A 465 -15.53 27.74 3.17
N ARG A 466 -16.22 27.68 2.02
CA ARG A 466 -15.58 27.58 0.71
C ARG A 466 -15.42 28.93 0.04
N VAL A 467 -14.22 29.19 -0.49
CA VAL A 467 -13.89 30.36 -1.31
C VAL A 467 -13.27 29.93 -2.64
N VAL A 468 -13.61 30.62 -3.72
CA VAL A 468 -13.16 30.35 -5.09
C VAL A 468 -12.73 31.65 -5.72
N GLY A 469 -11.58 31.69 -6.38
CA GLY A 469 -11.06 32.87 -7.06
C GLY A 469 -9.63 32.68 -7.52
N SER A 470 -8.98 33.76 -7.97
CA SER A 470 -7.55 33.74 -8.27
C SER A 470 -6.72 33.51 -7.02
N TRP A 471 -5.51 32.93 -7.17
CA TRP A 471 -4.64 32.70 -5.99
C TRP A 471 -4.32 34.00 -5.23
N GLU A 472 -4.18 35.12 -5.93
CA GLU A 472 -3.88 36.40 -5.30
C GLU A 472 -5.03 36.91 -4.40
N GLU A 473 -6.28 36.70 -4.82
CA GLU A 473 -7.46 37.01 -3.99
C GLU A 473 -7.56 36.06 -2.81
N LEU A 474 -7.45 34.76 -3.06
CA LEU A 474 -7.54 33.73 -2.02
C LEU A 474 -6.42 33.84 -0.98
N ARG A 475 -5.22 34.29 -1.37
CA ARG A 475 -4.13 34.52 -0.43
C ARG A 475 -4.49 35.59 0.61
N ARG A 476 -5.18 36.66 0.21
CA ARG A 476 -5.68 37.71 1.13
C ARG A 476 -6.75 37.15 2.06
N ASP A 477 -7.71 36.40 1.52
CA ASP A 477 -8.75 35.76 2.34
C ASP A 477 -8.15 34.79 3.38
N ILE A 478 -7.08 34.09 3.02
CA ILE A 478 -6.35 33.17 3.91
C ILE A 478 -5.60 33.95 5.01
N GLU A 479 -4.90 35.03 4.64
CA GLU A 479 -4.20 35.90 5.59
C GLU A 479 -5.21 36.52 6.59
N GLU A 480 -6.32 37.06 6.11
CA GLU A 480 -7.40 37.58 6.95
C GLU A 480 -8.00 36.51 7.88
N PHE A 481 -8.25 35.31 7.35
CA PHE A 481 -8.76 34.18 8.14
C PHE A 481 -7.81 33.81 9.28
N PHE A 482 -6.50 33.75 9.03
CA PHE A 482 -5.51 33.47 10.06
C PHE A 482 -5.38 34.62 11.09
N GLU A 483 -5.42 35.88 10.65
CA GLU A 483 -5.41 37.05 11.54
C GLU A 483 -6.61 37.04 12.50
N LEU A 484 -7.81 36.75 12.01
CA LEU A 484 -9.04 36.62 12.82
C LEU A 484 -8.93 35.56 13.92
N HIS A 485 -8.10 34.54 13.70
CA HIS A 485 -7.90 33.43 14.64
C HIS A 485 -6.58 33.55 15.44
N GLY A 486 -5.89 34.68 15.34
CA GLY A 486 -4.63 34.92 16.07
C GLY A 486 -3.45 34.07 15.58
N ILE A 487 -3.48 33.62 14.32
CA ILE A 487 -2.44 32.87 13.66
C ILE A 487 -1.76 33.80 12.65
N GLY A 488 -0.47 34.09 12.83
CA GLY A 488 0.31 34.91 11.91
C GLY A 488 0.67 36.31 12.45
N ARG A 489 1.95 36.65 12.25
CA ARG A 489 2.67 37.86 12.67
C ARG A 489 2.84 38.01 14.18
N ASP A 490 3.85 37.33 14.71
CA ASP A 490 4.74 38.01 15.67
C ASP A 490 5.60 39.01 14.85
N GLU A 491 5.50 40.27 15.17
CA GLU A 491 6.29 41.36 14.61
C GLU A 491 7.81 41.18 14.81
#